data_50027954aceb1419e878c296ec8ff6c4
#
_entry.id   50027954aceb1419e878c296ec8ff6c4
#
_cell.length_a   1.000
_cell.length_b   1.000
_cell.length_c   1.000
_cell.angle_alpha   90.00
_cell.angle_beta   90.00
_cell.angle_gamma   90.00
#
_symmetry.space_group_name_H-M   'P 1'
#
loop_
_entity.id
_entity.type
_entity.pdbx_description
1 polymer ?
#
loop_
_entity_poly.entity_id
_entity_poly.type
_entity_poly.pdbx_seq_one_letter_code
_entity_poly.pdbx_strand_id
1 'polypeptide(L)'
;KSELNKLKTLKVGQEFKIRNHWLSNFGNKTWKNYSKLGFSSDYSIGFNDRPGMRNSSLISFSPFKNLELIPMIVMDGQFFNYNNTDQGDIIKSIEPYIHEIQNVGGIASINFHQRFFHSYYGYKSVYENLLQYLNEKDLL
;
A
#
# COMPACT_ATOMS: atom_id res chain seq x y z
N LYS A 1 20.69 7.71 -7.08
CA LYS A 1 20.92 9.15 -6.78
C LYS A 1 20.54 10.06 -7.97
N SER A 2 20.86 9.70 -9.21
CA SER A 2 20.57 10.55 -10.39
C SER A 2 19.08 10.76 -10.63
N GLU A 3 18.26 9.71 -10.52
CA GLU A 3 16.81 9.77 -10.72
C GLU A 3 16.10 10.57 -9.64
N LEU A 4 16.47 10.39 -8.37
CA LEU A 4 15.92 11.20 -7.28
C LEU A 4 16.28 12.68 -7.44
N ASN A 5 17.49 12.98 -7.91
CA ASN A 5 17.87 14.37 -8.20
C ASN A 5 17.02 14.96 -9.34
N LYS A 6 16.70 14.17 -10.38
CA LYS A 6 15.77 14.59 -11.44
C LYS A 6 14.38 14.89 -10.87
N LEU A 7 13.84 14.03 -10.01
CA LEU A 7 12.56 14.28 -9.34
C LEU A 7 12.58 15.57 -8.52
N LYS A 8 13.66 15.82 -7.77
CA LYS A 8 13.82 17.06 -7.01
C LYS A 8 13.86 18.31 -7.90
N THR A 9 14.45 18.24 -9.09
CA THR A 9 14.47 19.37 -10.04
C THR A 9 13.09 19.66 -10.63
N LEU A 10 12.21 18.69 -10.69
CA LEU A 10 10.83 18.87 -11.15
C LEU A 10 9.95 19.61 -10.13
N LYS A 11 10.43 19.88 -8.92
CA LYS A 11 9.70 20.51 -7.81
C LYS A 11 8.32 19.87 -7.54
N VAL A 12 8.19 18.58 -7.79
CA VAL A 12 6.99 17.81 -7.53
C VAL A 12 7.00 17.41 -6.06
N GLY A 13 6.28 18.17 -5.24
CA GLY A 13 6.12 17.92 -3.82
C GLY A 13 7.35 18.27 -2.96
N GLN A 14 7.13 18.44 -1.67
CA GLN A 14 8.21 18.63 -0.68
C GLN A 14 8.67 17.31 -0.08
N GLU A 15 7.84 16.26 -0.18
CA GLU A 15 8.11 14.94 0.38
C GLU A 15 8.13 13.86 -0.70
N PHE A 16 9.13 13.00 -0.65
CA PHE A 16 9.25 11.87 -1.54
C PHE A 16 8.85 10.60 -0.81
N LYS A 17 7.77 9.98 -1.27
CA LYS A 17 7.27 8.69 -0.80
C LYS A 17 7.65 7.61 -1.80
N ILE A 18 7.83 6.37 -1.35
CA ILE A 18 8.23 5.27 -2.22
C ILE A 18 7.34 4.05 -2.03
N ARG A 19 7.07 3.36 -3.13
CA ARG A 19 6.59 1.99 -3.16
C ARG A 19 7.39 1.24 -4.21
N ASN A 20 8.00 0.13 -3.81
CA ASN A 20 8.80 -0.67 -4.72
C ASN A 20 7.93 -1.51 -5.64
N HIS A 21 8.31 -1.60 -6.90
CA HIS A 21 7.75 -2.58 -7.80
C HIS A 21 7.97 -3.99 -7.24
N TRP A 22 6.94 -4.83 -7.30
CA TRP A 22 6.92 -6.17 -6.67
C TRP A 22 7.13 -6.16 -5.14
N LEU A 23 6.91 -5.02 -4.48
CA LEU A 23 7.16 -4.85 -3.05
C LEU A 23 8.56 -5.32 -2.61
N SER A 24 9.54 -5.26 -3.55
CA SER A 24 10.90 -5.74 -3.34
C SER A 24 11.57 -4.93 -2.23
N ASN A 25 11.90 -5.61 -1.13
CA ASN A 25 12.48 -4.98 0.05
C ASN A 25 13.42 -5.96 0.78
N PHE A 26 14.63 -5.50 1.04
CA PHE A 26 15.66 -6.23 1.77
C PHE A 26 15.78 -5.77 3.24
N GLY A 27 14.68 -5.30 3.82
CA GLY A 27 14.59 -4.87 5.21
C GLY A 27 15.50 -3.67 5.51
N ASN A 28 16.18 -3.71 6.64
CA ASN A 28 17.01 -2.61 7.14
C ASN A 28 18.00 -2.02 6.12
N LYS A 29 18.54 -2.82 5.22
CA LYS A 29 19.46 -2.34 4.17
C LYS A 29 18.76 -1.39 3.21
N THR A 30 17.56 -1.73 2.78
CA THR A 30 16.73 -0.90 1.90
C THR A 30 16.32 0.38 2.62
N TRP A 31 15.77 0.27 3.81
CA TRP A 31 15.27 1.41 4.59
C TRP A 31 16.38 2.40 4.97
N LYS A 32 17.55 1.90 5.34
CA LYS A 32 18.73 2.75 5.57
C LYS A 32 19.12 3.57 4.34
N ASN A 33 19.00 2.98 3.16
CA ASN A 33 19.27 3.68 1.91
C ASN A 33 18.20 4.73 1.61
N TYR A 34 16.92 4.42 1.85
CA TYR A 34 15.81 5.37 1.64
C TYR A 34 15.91 6.57 2.58
N SER A 35 16.16 6.33 3.87
CA SER A 35 16.41 7.40 4.82
C SER A 35 17.57 8.32 4.38
N LYS A 36 18.72 7.75 3.95
CA LYS A 36 19.87 8.52 3.41
C LYS A 36 19.56 9.30 2.14
N LEU A 37 18.64 8.82 1.32
CA LEU A 37 18.22 9.48 0.08
C LEU A 37 17.15 10.56 0.34
N GLY A 38 16.60 10.62 1.55
CA GLY A 38 15.60 11.62 1.95
C GLY A 38 14.18 11.25 1.55
N PHE A 39 13.86 9.96 1.43
CA PHE A 39 12.45 9.53 1.37
C PHE A 39 11.82 9.68 2.75
N SER A 40 10.58 10.19 2.78
CA SER A 40 9.82 10.37 4.01
C SER A 40 9.02 9.13 4.40
N SER A 41 8.55 8.35 3.41
CA SER A 41 7.74 7.15 3.69
C SER A 41 7.98 6.04 2.68
N ASP A 42 7.90 4.78 3.15
CA ASP A 42 7.91 3.57 2.33
C ASP A 42 6.61 2.77 2.53
N TYR A 43 5.91 2.49 1.43
CA TYR A 43 4.65 1.75 1.35
C TYR A 43 4.83 0.33 0.80
N SER A 44 6.04 -0.24 0.91
CA SER A 44 6.38 -1.54 0.30
C SER A 44 6.20 -2.73 1.25
N ILE A 45 5.74 -2.51 2.49
CA ILE A 45 5.59 -3.60 3.46
C ILE A 45 4.20 -4.23 3.29
N GLY A 46 4.12 -5.22 2.44
CA GLY A 46 2.92 -6.01 2.18
C GLY A 46 3.28 -7.37 1.58
N PHE A 47 2.31 -8.26 1.49
CA PHE A 47 2.42 -9.50 0.74
C PHE A 47 2.06 -9.28 -0.73
N ASN A 48 2.66 -10.04 -1.64
CA ASN A 48 2.30 -10.01 -3.06
C ASN A 48 1.07 -10.87 -3.36
N ASP A 49 0.92 -11.97 -2.65
CA ASP A 49 0.04 -13.08 -2.96
C ASP A 49 -1.25 -13.13 -2.13
N ARG A 50 -1.32 -12.38 -1.04
CA ARG A 50 -2.47 -12.36 -0.14
C ARG A 50 -2.63 -11.06 0.61
N PRO A 51 -3.85 -10.68 1.04
CA PRO A 51 -4.06 -9.60 2.00
C PRO A 51 -3.40 -9.89 3.34
N GLY A 52 -3.11 -8.84 4.10
CA GLY A 52 -2.66 -8.96 5.49
C GLY A 52 -1.43 -8.16 5.86
N MET A 53 -1.03 -8.33 7.11
CA MET A 53 0.04 -7.58 7.77
C MET A 53 1.37 -8.33 7.69
N ARG A 54 2.23 -7.97 6.74
CA ARG A 54 3.53 -8.65 6.57
C ARG A 54 4.48 -8.45 7.77
N ASN A 55 4.37 -7.35 8.47
CA ASN A 55 5.16 -7.03 9.67
C ASN A 55 4.39 -7.23 10.99
N SER A 56 3.26 -7.94 10.93
CA SER A 56 2.38 -8.21 12.09
C SER A 56 1.89 -6.94 12.82
N SER A 57 1.83 -5.80 12.12
CA SER A 57 1.38 -4.51 12.69
C SER A 57 0.64 -3.67 11.65
N LEU A 58 -0.37 -2.97 12.11
CA LEU A 58 -1.09 -1.91 11.38
C LEU A 58 -0.68 -0.51 11.84
N ILE A 59 0.25 -0.44 12.77
CA ILE A 59 0.81 0.83 13.22
C ILE A 59 2.04 1.14 12.39
N SER A 60 2.10 2.34 11.82
CA SER A 60 3.31 2.82 11.14
C SER A 60 4.47 2.92 12.13
N PHE A 61 5.68 2.76 11.65
CA PHE A 61 6.87 2.87 12.48
C PHE A 61 8.07 3.44 11.71
N SER A 62 9.01 4.03 12.42
CA SER A 62 10.19 4.67 11.85
C SER A 62 11.46 3.93 12.27
N PRO A 63 12.00 3.00 11.44
CA PRO A 63 13.24 2.29 11.76
C PRO A 63 14.47 3.19 11.65
N PHE A 64 14.37 4.29 10.92
CA PHE A 64 15.40 5.29 10.74
C PHE A 64 14.80 6.69 10.79
N LYS A 65 15.61 7.67 11.23
CA LYS A 65 15.20 9.08 11.26
C LYS A 65 14.67 9.52 9.89
N ASN A 66 13.53 10.19 9.90
CA ASN A 66 12.86 10.75 8.72
C ASN A 66 12.36 9.71 7.69
N LEU A 67 12.22 8.44 8.06
CA LEU A 67 11.59 7.43 7.21
C LEU A 67 10.50 6.70 7.98
N GLU A 68 9.26 6.91 7.61
CA GLU A 68 8.11 6.19 8.12
C GLU A 68 7.75 5.01 7.22
N LEU A 69 7.49 3.87 7.81
CA LEU A 69 7.03 2.67 7.11
C LEU A 69 5.53 2.51 7.32
N ILE A 70 4.78 2.58 6.22
CA ILE A 70 3.32 2.42 6.22
C ILE A 70 2.98 1.02 5.75
N PRO A 71 2.31 0.19 6.56
CA PRO A 71 1.88 -1.14 6.16
C PRO A 71 0.97 -1.09 4.92
N MET A 72 1.17 -2.02 3.98
CA MET A 72 0.25 -2.26 2.88
C MET A 72 -0.48 -3.57 3.16
N ILE A 73 -1.80 -3.49 3.29
CA ILE A 73 -2.63 -4.65 3.64
C ILE A 73 -3.28 -5.32 2.44
N VAL A 74 -3.51 -4.57 1.37
CA VAL A 74 -4.26 -5.03 0.20
C VAL A 74 -3.61 -4.52 -1.08
N MET A 75 -3.54 -5.42 -2.06
CA MET A 75 -3.20 -5.11 -3.44
C MET A 75 -4.13 -5.88 -4.38
N ASP A 76 -4.63 -5.22 -5.40
CA ASP A 76 -5.56 -5.80 -6.38
C ASP A 76 -5.06 -7.11 -7.01
N GLY A 77 -3.77 -7.21 -7.31
CA GLY A 77 -3.17 -8.41 -7.85
C GLY A 77 -3.31 -9.65 -6.97
N GLN A 78 -3.49 -9.48 -5.67
CA GLN A 78 -3.74 -10.60 -4.73
C GLN A 78 -5.03 -11.33 -5.05
N PHE A 79 -6.06 -10.61 -5.48
CA PHE A 79 -7.36 -11.17 -5.82
C PHE A 79 -7.42 -11.67 -7.26
N PHE A 80 -6.86 -10.92 -8.20
CA PHE A 80 -7.07 -11.11 -9.63
C PHE A 80 -6.00 -12.00 -10.28
N ASN A 81 -4.76 -11.97 -9.78
CA ASN A 81 -3.67 -12.72 -10.38
C ASN A 81 -3.34 -14.01 -9.61
N TYR A 82 -3.49 -14.01 -8.29
CA TYR A 82 -3.02 -15.11 -7.46
C TYR A 82 -4.15 -16.00 -6.94
N ASN A 83 -5.26 -15.44 -6.51
CA ASN A 83 -6.31 -16.18 -5.81
C ASN A 83 -7.61 -16.37 -6.59
N ASN A 84 -7.78 -15.69 -7.73
CA ASN A 84 -8.98 -15.76 -8.56
C ASN A 84 -10.28 -15.55 -7.74
N THR A 85 -10.21 -14.58 -6.80
CA THR A 85 -11.28 -14.32 -5.84
C THR A 85 -12.50 -13.74 -6.55
N ASP A 86 -13.69 -14.23 -6.20
CA ASP A 86 -14.93 -13.63 -6.67
C ASP A 86 -15.02 -12.17 -6.25
N GLN A 87 -15.50 -11.30 -7.15
CA GLN A 87 -15.58 -9.85 -6.89
C GLN A 87 -16.44 -9.54 -5.66
N GLY A 88 -17.51 -10.32 -5.41
CA GLY A 88 -18.38 -10.18 -4.24
C GLY A 88 -17.71 -10.54 -2.92
N ASP A 89 -16.63 -11.30 -2.93
CA ASP A 89 -15.94 -11.75 -1.72
C ASP A 89 -14.71 -10.91 -1.37
N ILE A 90 -14.29 -10.00 -2.25
CA ILE A 90 -13.10 -9.17 -2.02
C ILE A 90 -13.26 -8.31 -0.77
N ILE A 91 -14.37 -7.58 -0.63
CA ILE A 91 -14.64 -6.73 0.55
C ILE A 91 -14.64 -7.57 1.82
N LYS A 92 -15.32 -8.71 1.83
CA LYS A 92 -15.36 -9.63 2.97
C LYS A 92 -13.97 -10.13 3.37
N SER A 93 -13.08 -10.36 2.39
CA SER A 93 -11.72 -10.86 2.65
C SER A 93 -10.81 -9.81 3.31
N ILE A 94 -11.10 -8.53 3.14
CA ILE A 94 -10.31 -7.43 3.72
C ILE A 94 -10.94 -6.83 4.98
N GLU A 95 -12.21 -7.04 5.20
CA GLU A 95 -12.98 -6.51 6.35
C GLU A 95 -12.31 -6.77 7.71
N PRO A 96 -11.76 -7.96 8.02
CA PRO A 96 -11.07 -8.19 9.29
C PRO A 96 -9.90 -7.24 9.52
N TYR A 97 -9.14 -6.90 8.47
CA TYR A 97 -8.02 -5.96 8.57
C TYR A 97 -8.49 -4.52 8.77
N ILE A 98 -9.62 -4.14 8.15
CA ILE A 98 -10.24 -2.83 8.34
C ILE A 98 -10.71 -2.65 9.78
N HIS A 99 -11.38 -3.66 10.34
CA HIS A 99 -11.77 -3.65 11.75
C HIS A 99 -10.57 -3.52 12.69
N GLU A 100 -9.51 -4.25 12.41
CA GLU A 100 -8.28 -4.17 13.23
C GLU A 100 -7.64 -2.79 13.16
N ILE A 101 -7.60 -2.14 11.98
CA ILE A 101 -7.14 -0.75 11.84
C ILE A 101 -7.94 0.19 12.74
N GLN A 102 -9.27 0.08 12.74
CA GLN A 102 -10.15 0.90 13.57
C GLN A 102 -9.89 0.66 15.07
N ASN A 103 -9.74 -0.60 15.48
CA ASN A 103 -9.53 -0.98 16.87
C ASN A 103 -8.21 -0.45 17.44
N VAL A 104 -7.13 -0.47 16.64
CA VAL A 104 -5.80 -0.06 17.13
C VAL A 104 -5.47 1.40 16.82
N GLY A 105 -6.34 2.11 16.09
CA GLY A 105 -6.04 3.47 15.60
C GLY A 105 -4.86 3.47 14.63
N GLY A 106 -4.73 2.41 13.81
CA GLY A 106 -3.62 2.22 12.91
C GLY A 106 -3.79 2.97 11.59
N ILE A 107 -2.79 2.81 10.73
CA ILE A 107 -2.80 3.29 9.35
C ILE A 107 -2.30 2.21 8.42
N ALA A 108 -2.96 2.05 7.27
CA ALA A 108 -2.52 1.13 6.24
C ALA A 108 -2.72 1.69 4.83
N SER A 109 -2.01 1.14 3.88
CA SER A 109 -2.18 1.48 2.48
C SER A 109 -2.83 0.34 1.70
N ILE A 110 -3.60 0.71 0.69
CA ILE A 110 -4.20 -0.16 -0.30
C ILE A 110 -3.60 0.19 -1.66
N ASN A 111 -3.33 -0.79 -2.51
CA ASN A 111 -2.76 -0.60 -3.82
C ASN A 111 -3.66 -1.15 -4.93
N PHE A 112 -4.05 -0.27 -5.85
CA PHE A 112 -4.76 -0.63 -7.07
C PHE A 112 -3.98 -0.18 -8.29
N HIS A 113 -3.80 -1.07 -9.29
CA HIS A 113 -3.12 -0.77 -10.53
C HIS A 113 -4.11 -0.29 -11.59
N GLN A 114 -3.75 0.73 -12.33
CA GLN A 114 -4.61 1.33 -13.38
C GLN A 114 -5.07 0.31 -14.42
N ARG A 115 -4.27 -0.71 -14.70
CA ARG A 115 -4.61 -1.77 -15.67
C ARG A 115 -5.94 -2.46 -15.36
N PHE A 116 -6.30 -2.61 -14.09
CA PHE A 116 -7.52 -3.29 -13.68
C PHE A 116 -8.79 -2.44 -13.87
N PHE A 117 -8.66 -1.14 -14.14
CA PHE A 117 -9.79 -0.28 -14.50
C PHE A 117 -10.18 -0.38 -15.97
N HIS A 118 -9.35 -1.03 -16.80
CA HIS A 118 -9.70 -1.27 -18.19
C HIS A 118 -10.90 -2.22 -18.30
N SER A 119 -11.80 -1.96 -19.23
CA SER A 119 -13.05 -2.72 -19.44
C SER A 119 -12.84 -4.23 -19.60
N TYR A 120 -11.70 -4.64 -20.16
CA TYR A 120 -11.31 -6.05 -20.30
C TYR A 120 -11.25 -6.80 -18.97
N TYR A 121 -10.80 -6.14 -17.89
CA TYR A 121 -10.68 -6.75 -16.58
C TYR A 121 -11.94 -6.60 -15.72
N GLY A 122 -12.74 -5.54 -15.93
CA GLY A 122 -14.02 -5.33 -15.26
C GLY A 122 -13.97 -5.01 -13.76
N TYR A 123 -12.79 -4.68 -13.22
CA TYR A 123 -12.61 -4.52 -11.77
C TYR A 123 -12.75 -3.08 -11.26
N LYS A 124 -13.20 -2.16 -12.11
CA LYS A 124 -13.48 -0.78 -11.68
C LYS A 124 -14.53 -0.73 -10.57
N SER A 125 -15.60 -1.52 -10.69
CA SER A 125 -16.66 -1.62 -9.70
C SER A 125 -16.16 -2.11 -8.33
N VAL A 126 -15.19 -3.01 -8.30
CA VAL A 126 -14.58 -3.48 -7.03
C VAL A 126 -13.87 -2.33 -6.32
N TYR A 127 -13.15 -1.50 -7.05
CA TYR A 127 -12.48 -0.33 -6.49
C TYR A 127 -13.49 0.70 -5.98
N GLU A 128 -14.54 0.99 -6.75
CA GLU A 128 -15.61 1.92 -6.37
C GLU A 128 -16.35 1.44 -5.12
N ASN A 129 -16.70 0.15 -5.05
CA ASN A 129 -17.34 -0.45 -3.89
C ASN A 129 -16.43 -0.41 -2.65
N LEU A 130 -15.12 -0.63 -2.84
CA LEU A 130 -14.16 -0.52 -1.73
C LEU A 130 -14.06 0.91 -1.21
N LEU A 131 -14.01 1.92 -2.07
CA LEU A 131 -14.01 3.32 -1.65
C LEU A 131 -15.30 3.68 -0.90
N GLN A 132 -16.45 3.24 -1.39
CA GLN A 132 -17.72 3.44 -0.70
C GLN A 132 -17.71 2.79 0.69
N TYR A 133 -17.27 1.53 0.79
CA TYR A 133 -17.15 0.81 2.06
C TYR A 133 -16.24 1.52 3.06
N LEU A 134 -15.07 2.01 2.62
CA LEU A 134 -14.14 2.73 3.47
C LEU A 134 -14.70 4.08 3.92
N ASN A 135 -15.41 4.79 3.03
CA ASN A 135 -16.07 6.05 3.36
C ASN A 135 -17.18 5.86 4.40
N GLU A 136 -17.97 4.81 4.29
CA GLU A 136 -19.01 4.46 5.28
C GLU A 136 -18.45 4.11 6.67
N LYS A 137 -17.16 3.82 6.74
CA LYS A 137 -16.40 3.53 7.97
C LYS A 137 -15.57 4.70 8.48
N ASP A 138 -15.67 5.89 7.85
CA ASP A 138 -14.87 7.09 8.16
C ASP A 138 -13.34 6.81 8.09
N LEU A 139 -12.90 6.08 7.06
CA LEU A 139 -11.50 5.64 6.88
C LEU A 139 -10.82 6.24 5.64
N LEU A 140 -11.41 7.24 4.99
CA LEU A 140 -10.84 7.97 3.86
C LEU A 140 -10.47 9.40 4.22
#